data_e3d4fdcd97722016873d546e9654c70e
#
_entry.id   e3d4fdcd97722016873d546e9654c70e
#
_cell.length_a   1.000
_cell.length_b   1.000
_cell.length_c   1.000
_cell.angle_alpha   90.00
_cell.angle_beta   90.00
_cell.angle_gamma   90.00
#
_symmetry.space_group_name_H-M   'P 1'
#
loop_
_entity.id
_entity.type
_entity.pdbx_description
1 polymer ?
#
loop_
_entity_poly.entity_id
_entity_poly.type
_entity_poly.pdbx_seq_one_letter_code
_entity_poly.pdbx_strand_id
1 'polypeptide(L)'
;MAQNVYKLIAANNSGLPDSDGPTPIIPNEISTWEDYYNYLHQKMHDGMTADTLALMTIAKHNSGKIVEHEQHEKPITFGVSLAKNIGKNWNVETGLQYSLLKSNFTLGESEYYINREQKVHYLGIPLRTSYKWYNSKSLSAYSSAGIILNIPIYGKNSEQYVIGTTVPYRDTWHFTPSVQWAVGVGTGLQYNFAPNWSIYLEPSFNWYIPNGSSVHTIWTEHPFSVTVPFGIRFTW
;
A
#
# COMPACT_ATOMS: atom_id res chain seq x y z
N MET A 1 -8.94 18.98 4.87
CA MET A 1 -8.41 17.66 5.19
C MET A 1 -9.43 16.69 5.77
N ALA A 2 -10.56 17.11 6.32
CA ALA A 2 -11.56 16.22 6.92
C ALA A 2 -12.52 15.50 5.94
N GLN A 3 -12.49 15.82 4.66
CA GLN A 3 -13.41 15.25 3.66
C GLN A 3 -13.01 13.87 3.10
N ASN A 4 -11.82 13.37 3.39
CA ASN A 4 -11.31 12.14 2.77
C ASN A 4 -11.55 10.86 3.59
N VAL A 5 -11.84 10.98 4.87
CA VAL A 5 -12.02 9.84 5.78
C VAL A 5 -13.19 8.94 5.36
N TYR A 6 -14.27 9.54 4.88
CA TYR A 6 -15.49 8.83 4.49
C TYR A 6 -15.38 8.11 3.15
N LYS A 7 -14.53 8.61 2.26
CA LYS A 7 -14.26 7.96 0.97
C LYS A 7 -13.56 6.62 1.10
N LEU A 8 -12.75 6.44 2.13
CA LEU A 8 -11.98 5.22 2.37
C LEU A 8 -12.86 4.03 2.73
N ILE A 9 -13.79 4.22 3.64
CA ILE A 9 -14.70 3.16 4.06
C ILE A 9 -15.73 2.85 2.96
N ALA A 10 -16.21 3.88 2.24
CA ALA A 10 -17.17 3.72 1.15
C ALA A 10 -16.53 3.26 -0.18
N ALA A 11 -15.31 3.69 -0.48
CA ALA A 11 -14.68 3.42 -1.78
C ALA A 11 -14.09 2.01 -1.89
N ASN A 12 -13.70 1.39 -0.78
CA ASN A 12 -13.33 -0.02 -0.80
C ASN A 12 -14.51 -0.97 -1.07
N ASN A 13 -15.75 -0.46 -1.00
CA ASN A 13 -16.97 -1.23 -1.26
C ASN A 13 -17.58 -1.04 -2.65
N SER A 14 -17.17 -0.01 -3.42
CA SER A 14 -17.81 0.32 -4.70
C SER A 14 -17.31 -0.50 -5.89
N GLY A 15 -16.41 -1.46 -5.71
CA GLY A 15 -15.77 -2.22 -6.79
C GLY A 15 -15.97 -3.73 -6.77
N LEU A 16 -16.74 -4.29 -5.84
CA LEU A 16 -16.97 -5.73 -5.79
C LEU A 16 -18.46 -6.04 -5.93
N PRO A 17 -18.88 -6.84 -6.93
CA PRO A 17 -20.11 -7.59 -6.83
C PRO A 17 -19.89 -8.70 -5.79
N ASP A 18 -20.76 -8.77 -4.78
CA ASP A 18 -20.91 -9.88 -3.85
C ASP A 18 -19.69 -10.25 -2.98
N SER A 19 -19.28 -9.36 -2.09
CA SER A 19 -18.60 -9.83 -0.88
C SER A 19 -19.59 -9.75 0.29
N ASP A 20 -20.04 -10.91 0.77
CA ASP A 20 -20.94 -11.10 1.91
C ASP A 20 -20.32 -10.68 3.28
N GLY A 21 -19.48 -9.68 3.31
CA GLY A 21 -18.91 -9.14 4.54
C GLY A 21 -19.63 -7.85 4.95
N PRO A 22 -20.16 -7.73 6.17
CA PRO A 22 -20.75 -6.51 6.66
C PRO A 22 -19.66 -5.47 6.89
N THR A 23 -19.42 -4.63 5.90
CA THR A 23 -18.58 -3.44 6.09
C THR A 23 -19.40 -2.37 6.79
N PRO A 24 -18.90 -1.76 7.87
CA PRO A 24 -19.56 -0.61 8.49
C PRO A 24 -19.56 0.54 7.50
N ILE A 25 -20.67 0.72 6.80
CA ILE A 25 -20.88 1.87 5.93
C ILE A 25 -21.16 3.06 6.85
N ILE A 26 -20.16 3.92 7.03
CA ILE A 26 -20.39 5.23 7.57
C ILE A 26 -20.91 6.09 6.41
N PRO A 27 -22.15 6.56 6.41
CA PRO A 27 -22.67 7.43 5.35
C PRO A 27 -21.80 8.69 5.23
N ASN A 28 -21.67 9.22 4.01
CA ASN A 28 -20.83 10.39 3.71
C ASN A 28 -21.22 11.66 4.51
N GLU A 29 -22.39 11.67 5.12
CA GLU A 29 -22.93 12.77 5.92
C GLU A 29 -22.55 12.69 7.40
N ILE A 30 -22.06 11.54 7.87
CA ILE A 30 -21.70 11.30 9.27
C ILE A 30 -20.27 11.76 9.50
N SER A 31 -20.08 12.75 10.35
CA SER A 31 -18.77 13.32 10.66
C SER A 31 -18.36 13.23 12.13
N THR A 32 -19.28 12.81 12.97
CA THR A 32 -19.06 12.68 14.41
C THR A 32 -19.39 11.28 14.90
N TRP A 33 -18.79 10.89 16.02
CA TRP A 33 -19.09 9.62 16.67
C TRP A 33 -20.53 9.55 17.18
N GLU A 34 -21.11 10.68 17.58
CA GLU A 34 -22.49 10.78 18.02
C GLU A 34 -23.46 10.51 16.87
N ASP A 35 -23.24 11.14 15.69
CA ASP A 35 -24.06 10.89 14.51
C ASP A 35 -23.94 9.43 14.05
N TYR A 36 -22.74 8.84 14.15
CA TYR A 36 -22.53 7.44 13.80
C TYR A 36 -23.26 6.51 14.77
N TYR A 37 -23.21 6.78 16.07
CA TYR A 37 -23.97 6.02 17.06
C TYR A 37 -25.47 6.07 16.78
N ASN A 38 -26.02 7.26 16.50
CA ASN A 38 -27.45 7.46 16.20
C ASN A 38 -27.85 6.71 14.92
N TYR A 39 -27.00 6.74 13.89
CA TYR A 39 -27.20 5.99 12.66
C TYR A 39 -27.26 4.48 12.90
N LEU A 40 -26.32 3.92 13.66
CA LEU A 40 -26.32 2.51 14.01
C LEU A 40 -27.56 2.15 14.86
N HIS A 41 -27.96 3.01 15.77
CA HIS A 41 -29.15 2.81 16.59
C HIS A 41 -30.44 2.77 15.77
N GLN A 42 -30.57 3.60 14.74
CA GLN A 42 -31.71 3.57 13.82
C GLN A 42 -31.78 2.28 13.00
N LYS A 43 -30.61 1.75 12.59
CA LYS A 43 -30.54 0.48 11.85
C LYS A 43 -30.81 -0.77 12.68
N MET A 44 -30.86 -0.66 14.00
CA MET A 44 -31.16 -1.78 14.90
C MET A 44 -32.51 -2.47 14.66
N HIS A 45 -33.43 -1.83 13.95
CA HIS A 45 -34.73 -2.43 13.62
C HIS A 45 -34.63 -3.62 12.65
N ASP A 46 -33.52 -3.77 11.91
CA ASP A 46 -33.31 -4.85 10.91
C ASP A 46 -32.59 -6.10 11.46
N GLY A 47 -32.26 -6.10 12.74
CA GLY A 47 -31.53 -7.20 13.42
C GLY A 47 -30.17 -6.75 13.99
N MET A 48 -29.89 -7.16 15.21
CA MET A 48 -28.64 -6.82 15.90
C MET A 48 -27.61 -7.93 15.67
N THR A 49 -26.52 -7.58 14.97
CA THR A 49 -25.37 -8.47 14.81
C THR A 49 -24.28 -8.13 15.84
N ALA A 50 -23.36 -9.06 16.09
CA ALA A 50 -22.28 -8.86 17.07
C ALA A 50 -21.34 -7.72 16.68
N ASP A 51 -21.12 -7.51 15.39
CA ASP A 51 -20.34 -6.42 14.82
C ASP A 51 -21.02 -5.05 15.03
N THR A 52 -22.35 -4.97 14.84
CA THR A 52 -23.12 -3.73 15.09
C THR A 52 -23.03 -3.33 16.56
N LEU A 53 -23.13 -4.29 17.48
CA LEU A 53 -22.96 -4.02 18.93
C LEU A 53 -21.56 -3.51 19.26
N ALA A 54 -20.52 -4.11 18.65
CA ALA A 54 -19.15 -3.69 18.84
C ALA A 54 -18.94 -2.26 18.34
N LEU A 55 -19.45 -1.92 17.15
CA LEU A 55 -19.38 -0.57 16.59
C LEU A 55 -20.12 0.46 17.43
N MET A 56 -21.31 0.13 17.91
CA MET A 56 -22.06 1.02 18.82
C MET A 56 -21.29 1.28 20.12
N THR A 57 -20.63 0.26 20.65
CA THR A 57 -19.82 0.40 21.85
C THR A 57 -18.63 1.33 21.60
N ILE A 58 -17.93 1.16 20.46
CA ILE A 58 -16.83 2.03 20.05
C ILE A 58 -17.35 3.47 19.85
N ALA A 59 -18.44 3.65 19.13
CA ALA A 59 -19.01 4.97 18.87
C ALA A 59 -19.45 5.69 20.16
N LYS A 60 -19.98 4.94 21.13
CA LYS A 60 -20.40 5.50 22.43
C LYS A 60 -19.23 5.98 23.30
N HIS A 61 -18.06 5.34 23.20
CA HIS A 61 -16.89 5.66 24.02
C HIS A 61 -15.96 6.69 23.36
N ASN A 62 -16.19 7.01 22.10
CA ASN A 62 -15.50 8.09 21.40
C ASN A 62 -16.38 9.33 21.32
N SER A 63 -15.78 10.51 21.16
CA SER A 63 -16.46 11.78 21.09
C SER A 63 -15.87 12.69 20.01
N GLY A 64 -16.66 13.67 19.57
CA GLY A 64 -16.23 14.65 18.58
C GLY A 64 -16.19 14.10 17.17
N LYS A 65 -15.28 14.62 16.35
CA LYS A 65 -15.14 14.22 14.94
C LYS A 65 -14.48 12.87 14.82
N ILE A 66 -14.95 12.06 13.87
CA ILE A 66 -14.27 10.83 13.48
C ILE A 66 -13.01 11.21 12.71
N VAL A 67 -11.85 10.83 13.23
CA VAL A 67 -10.55 11.07 12.60
C VAL A 67 -9.89 9.72 12.36
N GLU A 68 -9.45 9.49 11.14
CA GLU A 68 -8.66 8.32 10.79
C GLU A 68 -7.17 8.64 10.89
N HIS A 69 -6.45 7.81 11.61
CA HIS A 69 -5.01 7.86 11.70
C HIS A 69 -4.42 6.83 10.73
N GLU A 70 -3.72 7.33 9.71
CA GLU A 70 -3.08 6.52 8.69
C GLU A 70 -1.60 6.38 8.96
N GLN A 71 -1.11 5.14 8.90
CA GLN A 71 0.32 4.83 8.97
C GLN A 71 0.71 3.92 7.82
N HIS A 72 1.64 4.38 6.97
CA HIS A 72 2.18 3.60 5.89
C HIS A 72 3.60 3.14 6.21
N GLU A 73 3.84 1.83 6.12
CA GLU A 73 5.19 1.28 6.21
C GLU A 73 5.97 1.53 4.91
N LYS A 74 7.30 1.56 5.02
CA LYS A 74 8.15 1.66 3.83
C LYS A 74 7.98 0.40 2.97
N PRO A 75 7.78 0.53 1.66
CA PRO A 75 7.62 -0.63 0.77
C PRO A 75 8.87 -1.51 0.76
N ILE A 76 8.65 -2.82 0.79
CA ILE A 76 9.72 -3.80 0.58
C ILE A 76 9.64 -4.24 -0.88
N THR A 77 10.75 -4.06 -1.62
CA THR A 77 10.82 -4.42 -3.03
C THR A 77 12.02 -5.33 -3.29
N PHE A 78 11.74 -6.49 -3.85
CA PHE A 78 12.73 -7.47 -4.30
C PHE A 78 12.57 -7.73 -5.80
N GLY A 79 13.68 -7.88 -6.54
CA GLY A 79 13.61 -8.04 -7.98
C GLY A 79 14.66 -8.97 -8.59
N VAL A 80 14.31 -9.44 -9.78
CA VAL A 80 15.24 -10.10 -10.70
C VAL A 80 15.28 -9.28 -11.97
N SER A 81 16.47 -8.86 -12.40
CA SER A 81 16.63 -8.02 -13.56
C SER A 81 17.57 -8.60 -14.60
N LEU A 82 17.28 -8.23 -15.83
CA LEU A 82 18.06 -8.53 -17.02
C LEU A 82 18.62 -7.20 -17.55
N ALA A 83 19.93 -7.07 -17.63
CA ALA A 83 20.60 -5.88 -18.11
C ALA A 83 21.43 -6.18 -19.33
N LYS A 84 21.30 -5.34 -20.35
CA LYS A 84 22.12 -5.38 -21.57
C LYS A 84 23.06 -4.20 -21.62
N ASN A 85 24.35 -4.45 -21.82
CA ASN A 85 25.32 -3.40 -22.06
C ASN A 85 25.12 -2.82 -23.47
N ILE A 86 24.89 -1.52 -23.59
CA ILE A 86 24.74 -0.80 -24.86
C ILE A 86 25.94 0.12 -25.18
N GLY A 87 26.95 0.07 -24.34
CA GLY A 87 28.20 0.84 -24.47
C GLY A 87 29.12 0.53 -23.30
N LYS A 88 30.19 1.31 -23.17
CA LYS A 88 31.19 1.07 -22.11
C LYS A 88 30.59 1.18 -20.71
N ASN A 89 29.70 2.13 -20.50
CA ASN A 89 29.14 2.48 -19.19
C ASN A 89 27.60 2.45 -19.14
N TRP A 90 26.93 2.33 -20.27
CA TRP A 90 25.47 2.37 -20.36
C TRP A 90 24.87 0.99 -20.43
N ASN A 91 23.78 0.80 -19.71
CA ASN A 91 22.96 -0.40 -19.79
C ASN A 91 21.49 -0.04 -19.96
N VAL A 92 20.74 -0.92 -20.62
CA VAL A 92 19.28 -0.97 -20.55
C VAL A 92 18.88 -2.20 -19.75
N GLU A 93 17.91 -2.03 -18.89
CA GLU A 93 17.48 -3.03 -17.93
C GLU A 93 15.96 -3.18 -17.94
N THR A 94 15.53 -4.43 -17.87
CA THR A 94 14.15 -4.82 -17.57
C THR A 94 14.16 -5.98 -16.58
N GLY A 95 12.99 -6.41 -16.12
CA GLY A 95 12.90 -7.53 -15.18
C GLY A 95 11.56 -7.65 -14.53
N LEU A 96 11.55 -8.32 -13.39
CA LEU A 96 10.38 -8.45 -12.51
C LEU A 96 10.74 -7.99 -11.10
N GLN A 97 9.87 -7.19 -10.52
CA GLN A 97 9.99 -6.72 -9.14
C GLN A 97 8.72 -7.09 -8.37
N TYR A 98 8.88 -7.65 -7.19
CA TYR A 98 7.77 -7.84 -6.27
C TYR A 98 7.83 -6.77 -5.21
N SER A 99 6.70 -6.09 -4.97
CA SER A 99 6.58 -5.06 -3.95
C SER A 99 5.43 -5.38 -3.00
N LEU A 100 5.72 -5.28 -1.71
CA LEU A 100 4.73 -5.39 -0.63
C LEU A 100 4.55 -4.02 0.02
N LEU A 101 3.32 -3.53 -0.02
CA LEU A 101 2.89 -2.31 0.67
C LEU A 101 2.02 -2.69 1.85
N LYS A 102 2.27 -2.04 2.99
CA LYS A 102 1.45 -2.19 4.18
C LYS A 102 1.00 -0.84 4.70
N SER A 103 -0.26 -0.77 5.08
CA SER A 103 -0.88 0.42 5.66
C SER A 103 -1.75 0.02 6.83
N ASN A 104 -1.71 0.80 7.90
CA ASN A 104 -2.57 0.65 9.07
C ASN A 104 -3.45 1.88 9.20
N PHE A 105 -4.74 1.66 9.39
CA PHE A 105 -5.75 2.68 9.57
C PHE A 105 -6.42 2.47 10.93
N THR A 106 -6.45 3.49 11.75
CA THR A 106 -7.06 3.44 13.09
C THR A 106 -8.11 4.52 13.21
N LEU A 107 -9.34 4.13 13.59
CA LEU A 107 -10.45 5.02 13.87
C LEU A 107 -10.88 4.85 15.34
N GLY A 108 -10.89 5.94 16.07
CA GLY A 108 -11.19 5.96 17.52
C GLY A 108 -9.93 6.15 18.36
N GLU A 109 -10.14 6.21 19.66
CA GLU A 109 -9.10 6.58 20.62
C GLU A 109 -9.06 5.60 21.81
N SER A 110 -7.91 5.61 22.50
CA SER A 110 -7.68 4.83 23.72
C SER A 110 -7.91 3.33 23.53
N GLU A 111 -8.87 2.76 24.26
CA GLU A 111 -9.18 1.33 24.27
C GLU A 111 -10.39 0.97 23.38
N TYR A 112 -10.96 1.93 22.64
CA TYR A 112 -12.18 1.77 21.84
C TYR A 112 -11.92 2.25 20.41
N TYR A 113 -11.41 1.34 19.55
CA TYR A 113 -11.04 1.72 18.20
C TYR A 113 -11.25 0.59 17.19
N ILE A 114 -11.34 0.98 15.93
CA ILE A 114 -11.32 0.09 14.78
C ILE A 114 -9.90 0.15 14.21
N ASN A 115 -9.25 -1.00 14.05
CA ASN A 115 -7.96 -1.11 13.41
C ASN A 115 -8.08 -1.91 12.12
N ARG A 116 -7.58 -1.36 11.01
CA ARG A 116 -7.56 -2.01 9.70
C ARG A 116 -6.11 -2.08 9.20
N GLU A 117 -5.63 -3.29 9.02
CA GLU A 117 -4.36 -3.57 8.34
C GLU A 117 -4.63 -3.88 6.88
N GLN A 118 -4.02 -3.13 5.98
CA GLN A 118 -4.08 -3.32 4.54
C GLN A 118 -2.73 -3.80 4.01
N LYS A 119 -2.76 -4.88 3.22
CA LYS A 119 -1.59 -5.40 2.51
C LYS A 119 -1.89 -5.44 1.02
N VAL A 120 -1.01 -4.87 0.23
CA VAL A 120 -1.11 -4.85 -1.23
C VAL A 120 0.17 -5.39 -1.85
N HIS A 121 0.00 -6.32 -2.75
CA HIS A 121 1.09 -7.00 -3.44
C HIS A 121 1.09 -6.62 -4.91
N TYR A 122 2.23 -6.14 -5.40
CA TYR A 122 2.42 -5.75 -6.80
C TYR A 122 3.53 -6.54 -7.46
N LEU A 123 3.33 -6.85 -8.74
CA LEU A 123 4.38 -7.29 -9.65
C LEU A 123 4.76 -6.11 -10.56
N GLY A 124 5.98 -5.62 -10.41
CA GLY A 124 6.51 -4.51 -11.19
C GLY A 124 7.29 -5.01 -12.39
N ILE A 125 7.11 -4.36 -13.53
CA ILE A 125 7.92 -4.55 -14.75
C ILE A 125 8.67 -3.24 -14.99
N PRO A 126 9.95 -3.13 -14.58
CA PRO A 126 10.76 -1.95 -14.83
C PRO A 126 11.28 -1.94 -16.26
N LEU A 127 11.41 -0.75 -16.83
CA LEU A 127 12.23 -0.46 -18.01
C LEU A 127 13.11 0.75 -17.67
N ARG A 128 14.41 0.51 -17.53
CA ARG A 128 15.35 1.51 -17.02
C ARG A 128 16.58 1.61 -17.93
N THR A 129 17.20 2.77 -17.91
CA THR A 129 18.58 2.95 -18.38
C THR A 129 19.47 3.26 -17.18
N SER A 130 20.68 2.77 -17.18
CA SER A 130 21.65 3.04 -16.12
C SER A 130 23.02 3.40 -16.69
N TYR A 131 23.72 4.29 -15.99
CA TYR A 131 25.07 4.70 -16.29
C TYR A 131 26.00 4.32 -15.13
N LYS A 132 27.00 3.48 -15.40
CA LYS A 132 28.03 3.08 -14.45
C LYS A 132 29.13 4.14 -14.43
N TRP A 133 29.21 4.89 -13.35
CA TRP A 133 30.24 5.90 -13.14
C TRP A 133 31.45 5.33 -12.37
N TYR A 134 31.28 4.21 -11.69
CA TYR A 134 32.36 3.41 -11.12
C TYR A 134 32.18 1.96 -11.51
N ASN A 135 33.25 1.33 -12.01
CA ASN A 135 33.22 -0.07 -12.44
C ASN A 135 34.56 -0.74 -12.15
N SER A 136 34.55 -1.69 -11.23
CA SER A 136 35.65 -2.57 -10.88
C SER A 136 35.28 -4.01 -11.17
N LYS A 137 36.19 -4.94 -11.01
CA LYS A 137 35.96 -6.38 -11.26
C LYS A 137 34.78 -6.91 -10.45
N SER A 138 34.66 -6.52 -9.19
CA SER A 138 33.66 -7.05 -8.26
C SER A 138 32.59 -6.04 -7.85
N LEU A 139 32.84 -4.73 -7.97
CA LEU A 139 31.94 -3.70 -7.50
C LEU A 139 31.71 -2.64 -8.57
N SER A 140 30.45 -2.29 -8.77
CA SER A 140 30.06 -1.17 -9.64
C SER A 140 29.11 -0.25 -8.91
N ALA A 141 29.23 1.05 -9.19
CA ALA A 141 28.26 2.04 -8.76
C ALA A 141 27.68 2.74 -9.98
N TYR A 142 26.38 3.00 -9.96
CA TYR A 142 25.65 3.50 -11.12
C TYR A 142 24.52 4.42 -10.71
N SER A 143 24.04 5.22 -11.66
CA SER A 143 22.76 5.93 -11.55
C SER A 143 21.81 5.38 -12.60
N SER A 144 20.53 5.36 -12.28
CA SER A 144 19.49 4.83 -13.16
C SER A 144 18.33 5.82 -13.29
N ALA A 145 17.62 5.71 -14.42
CA ALA A 145 16.35 6.39 -14.64
C ALA A 145 15.45 5.49 -15.48
N GLY A 146 14.14 5.55 -15.26
CA GLY A 146 13.20 4.75 -16.02
C GLY A 146 11.78 4.80 -15.53
N ILE A 147 10.98 3.89 -16.08
CA ILE A 147 9.56 3.73 -15.77
C ILE A 147 9.32 2.34 -15.18
N ILE A 148 8.28 2.22 -14.39
CA ILE A 148 7.86 0.95 -13.78
C ILE A 148 6.34 0.82 -13.96
N LEU A 149 5.92 -0.31 -14.51
CA LEU A 149 4.53 -0.73 -14.52
C LEU A 149 4.29 -1.70 -13.37
N ASN A 150 3.51 -1.30 -12.37
CA ASN A 150 3.17 -2.14 -11.23
C ASN A 150 1.76 -2.72 -11.43
N ILE A 151 1.68 -4.02 -11.61
CA ILE A 151 0.45 -4.79 -11.79
C ILE A 151 0.06 -5.35 -10.43
N PRO A 152 -1.15 -5.09 -9.94
CA PRO A 152 -1.60 -5.66 -8.68
C PRO A 152 -1.81 -7.16 -8.82
N ILE A 153 -1.32 -7.92 -7.84
CA ILE A 153 -1.51 -9.36 -7.76
C ILE A 153 -2.61 -9.67 -6.75
N TYR A 154 -2.59 -8.97 -5.61
CA TYR A 154 -3.36 -9.33 -4.46
C TYR A 154 -3.49 -8.16 -3.49
N GLY A 155 -4.69 -7.92 -3.00
CA GLY A 155 -4.99 -6.97 -1.92
C GLY A 155 -5.76 -7.67 -0.80
N LYS A 156 -5.37 -7.41 0.44
CA LYS A 156 -5.99 -7.95 1.63
C LYS A 156 -6.19 -6.86 2.66
N ASN A 157 -7.41 -6.76 3.20
CA ASN A 157 -7.72 -6.00 4.39
C ASN A 157 -8.01 -6.95 5.55
N SER A 158 -7.52 -6.61 6.73
CA SER A 158 -7.87 -7.26 7.98
C SER A 158 -8.35 -6.19 8.96
N GLU A 159 -9.59 -6.29 9.40
CA GLU A 159 -10.23 -5.35 10.31
C GLU A 159 -10.48 -5.97 11.67
N GLN A 160 -10.28 -5.21 12.74
CA GLN A 160 -10.46 -5.63 14.10
C GLN A 160 -11.15 -4.51 14.89
N TYR A 161 -12.17 -4.85 15.66
CA TYR A 161 -12.80 -3.96 16.62
C TYR A 161 -12.21 -4.22 17.99
N VAL A 162 -11.64 -3.21 18.61
CA VAL A 162 -11.02 -3.31 19.93
C VAL A 162 -11.92 -2.61 20.93
N ILE A 163 -12.30 -3.32 22.00
CA ILE A 163 -13.16 -2.85 23.09
C ILE A 163 -12.48 -3.22 24.40
N GLY A 164 -11.82 -2.25 25.02
CA GLY A 164 -10.98 -2.48 26.19
C GLY A 164 -9.86 -3.48 25.86
N THR A 165 -9.82 -4.58 26.59
CA THR A 165 -8.84 -5.66 26.39
C THR A 165 -9.32 -6.76 25.45
N THR A 166 -10.50 -6.63 24.85
CA THR A 166 -11.11 -7.67 24.00
C THR A 166 -11.17 -7.25 22.55
N VAL A 167 -11.20 -8.24 21.66
CA VAL A 167 -11.39 -8.06 20.22
C VAL A 167 -12.58 -8.91 19.79
N PRO A 168 -13.83 -8.42 20.02
CA PRO A 168 -15.04 -9.18 19.77
C PRO A 168 -15.32 -9.46 18.30
N TYR A 169 -14.74 -8.68 17.41
CA TYR A 169 -14.94 -8.81 15.97
C TYR A 169 -13.62 -8.73 15.20
N ARG A 170 -13.47 -9.65 14.24
CA ARG A 170 -12.38 -9.66 13.26
C ARG A 170 -12.93 -10.10 11.93
N ASP A 171 -12.55 -9.37 10.88
CA ASP A 171 -12.88 -9.73 9.51
C ASP A 171 -11.69 -9.60 8.58
N THR A 172 -11.74 -10.30 7.46
CA THR A 172 -10.68 -10.27 6.47
C THR A 172 -11.28 -10.46 5.08
N TRP A 173 -11.02 -9.51 4.20
CA TRP A 173 -11.50 -9.58 2.82
C TRP A 173 -10.39 -9.25 1.82
N HIS A 174 -10.62 -9.67 0.59
CA HIS A 174 -9.71 -9.46 -0.51
C HIS A 174 -10.27 -8.41 -1.47
N PHE A 175 -9.38 -7.68 -2.11
CA PHE A 175 -9.73 -6.68 -3.11
C PHE A 175 -8.65 -6.64 -4.20
N THR A 176 -9.01 -6.10 -5.36
CA THR A 176 -8.07 -5.93 -6.48
C THR A 176 -7.68 -4.45 -6.58
N PRO A 177 -6.45 -4.09 -6.23
CA PRO A 177 -5.95 -2.74 -6.41
C PRO A 177 -5.84 -2.36 -7.89
N SER A 178 -5.68 -1.07 -8.16
CA SER A 178 -5.48 -0.58 -9.53
C SER A 178 -4.02 -0.70 -9.97
N VAL A 179 -3.80 -0.83 -11.27
CA VAL A 179 -2.47 -0.75 -11.89
C VAL A 179 -1.83 0.61 -11.59
N GLN A 180 -0.53 0.60 -11.29
CA GLN A 180 0.20 1.80 -10.89
C GLN A 180 1.46 2.00 -11.76
N TRP A 181 1.52 3.13 -12.45
CA TRP A 181 2.72 3.56 -13.16
C TRP A 181 3.61 4.40 -12.26
N ALA A 182 4.92 4.26 -12.43
CA ALA A 182 5.89 5.12 -11.77
C ALA A 182 7.00 5.53 -12.74
N VAL A 183 7.54 6.72 -12.49
CA VAL A 183 8.79 7.21 -13.10
C VAL A 183 9.78 7.38 -11.97
N GLY A 184 11.00 6.91 -12.15
CA GLY A 184 11.99 6.94 -11.07
C GLY A 184 13.40 7.22 -11.53
N VAL A 185 14.17 7.75 -10.59
CA VAL A 185 15.62 7.88 -10.68
C VAL A 185 16.25 7.25 -9.45
N GLY A 186 17.40 6.64 -9.62
CA GLY A 186 18.07 5.95 -8.52
C GLY A 186 19.58 6.00 -8.64
N THR A 187 20.21 5.59 -7.55
CA THR A 187 21.64 5.30 -7.54
C THR A 187 21.84 3.96 -6.85
N GLY A 188 22.73 3.15 -7.38
CA GLY A 188 22.87 1.79 -6.90
C GLY A 188 24.31 1.33 -6.78
N LEU A 189 24.45 0.34 -5.91
CA LEU A 189 25.66 -0.47 -5.80
C LEU A 189 25.36 -1.87 -6.32
N GLN A 190 26.26 -2.41 -7.10
CA GLN A 190 26.18 -3.74 -7.68
C GLN A 190 27.45 -4.52 -7.36
N TYR A 191 27.30 -5.69 -6.76
CA TYR A 191 28.40 -6.62 -6.48
C TYR A 191 28.32 -7.81 -7.44
N ASN A 192 29.37 -7.98 -8.27
CA ASN A 192 29.49 -9.05 -9.23
C ASN A 192 30.12 -10.28 -8.55
N PHE A 193 29.33 -11.32 -8.30
CA PHE A 193 29.80 -12.56 -7.66
C PHE A 193 30.11 -13.66 -8.66
N ALA A 194 29.66 -13.51 -9.91
CA ALA A 194 30.00 -14.40 -11.03
C ALA A 194 30.05 -13.58 -12.34
N PRO A 195 30.58 -14.14 -13.46
CA PRO A 195 30.83 -13.38 -14.68
C PRO A 195 29.68 -12.54 -15.20
N ASN A 196 28.43 -13.04 -15.11
CA ASN A 196 27.25 -12.35 -15.62
C ASN A 196 26.22 -12.08 -14.51
N TRP A 197 26.54 -12.48 -13.27
CA TRP A 197 25.61 -12.41 -12.16
C TRP A 197 26.06 -11.42 -11.08
N SER A 198 25.12 -10.65 -10.60
CA SER A 198 25.36 -9.68 -9.55
C SER A 198 24.17 -9.57 -8.62
N ILE A 199 24.42 -9.12 -7.40
CA ILE A 199 23.40 -8.59 -6.51
C ILE A 199 23.47 -7.07 -6.55
N TYR A 200 22.33 -6.42 -6.36
CA TYR A 200 22.26 -4.96 -6.33
C TYR A 200 21.39 -4.44 -5.20
N LEU A 201 21.69 -3.24 -4.77
CA LEU A 201 20.90 -2.41 -3.87
C LEU A 201 20.79 -1.03 -4.51
N GLU A 202 19.55 -0.51 -4.69
CA GLU A 202 19.30 0.70 -5.48
C GLU A 202 18.32 1.65 -4.79
N PRO A 203 18.75 2.48 -3.84
CA PRO A 203 17.94 3.61 -3.39
C PRO A 203 17.42 4.42 -4.57
N SER A 204 16.10 4.56 -4.65
CA SER A 204 15.42 5.20 -5.77
C SER A 204 14.36 6.17 -5.27
N PHE A 205 14.28 7.32 -5.92
CA PHE A 205 13.21 8.28 -5.78
C PHE A 205 12.21 8.07 -6.93
N ASN A 206 10.97 7.76 -6.58
CA ASN A 206 9.94 7.42 -7.56
C ASN A 206 8.76 8.38 -7.44
N TRP A 207 8.23 8.76 -8.58
CA TRP A 207 6.96 9.45 -8.71
C TRP A 207 5.92 8.47 -9.27
N TYR A 208 4.96 8.14 -8.44
CA TYR A 208 3.83 7.28 -8.80
C TYR A 208 2.73 8.15 -9.42
N ILE A 209 2.40 7.88 -10.69
CA ILE A 209 1.45 8.66 -11.46
C ILE A 209 0.04 8.43 -10.88
N PRO A 210 -0.68 9.49 -10.42
CA PRO A 210 -2.02 9.34 -9.89
C PRO A 210 -2.95 8.67 -10.90
N ASN A 211 -3.60 7.59 -10.48
CA ASN A 211 -4.47 6.75 -11.33
C ASN A 211 -5.95 6.81 -10.94
N GLY A 212 -6.34 7.71 -10.01
CA GLY A 212 -7.70 7.84 -9.51
C GLY A 212 -8.17 6.63 -8.69
N SER A 213 -7.26 5.78 -8.21
CA SER A 213 -7.60 4.66 -7.36
C SER A 213 -8.21 5.12 -6.04
N SER A 214 -9.25 4.42 -5.61
CA SER A 214 -9.84 4.58 -4.28
C SER A 214 -9.07 3.84 -3.18
N VAL A 215 -8.08 3.04 -3.55
CA VAL A 215 -7.25 2.30 -2.60
C VAL A 215 -6.12 3.19 -2.11
N HIS A 216 -6.10 3.47 -0.81
CA HIS A 216 -5.11 4.30 -0.16
C HIS A 216 -3.89 3.46 0.23
N THR A 217 -2.75 3.79 -0.35
CA THR A 217 -1.45 3.18 -0.09
C THR A 217 -0.41 4.29 -0.01
N ILE A 218 0.79 3.98 0.44
CA ILE A 218 1.90 4.94 0.40
C ILE A 218 2.14 5.52 -1.02
N TRP A 219 1.83 4.77 -2.08
CA TRP A 219 2.04 5.22 -3.46
C TRP A 219 0.95 6.17 -3.96
N THR A 220 -0.27 6.06 -3.41
CA THR A 220 -1.39 6.95 -3.77
C THR A 220 -1.44 8.20 -2.90
N GLU A 221 -1.12 8.08 -1.61
CA GLU A 221 -1.13 9.20 -0.65
C GLU A 221 0.16 10.03 -0.73
N HIS A 222 1.29 9.37 -0.95
CA HIS A 222 2.60 9.98 -1.12
C HIS A 222 3.19 9.63 -2.49
N PRO A 223 2.71 10.27 -3.58
CA PRO A 223 3.14 9.94 -4.95
C PRO A 223 4.66 10.05 -5.13
N PHE A 224 5.33 10.90 -4.37
CA PHE A 224 6.77 10.98 -4.31
C PHE A 224 7.30 10.14 -3.15
N SER A 225 7.90 9.01 -3.46
CA SER A 225 8.37 8.06 -2.45
C SER A 225 9.81 7.63 -2.72
N VAL A 226 10.51 7.36 -1.62
CA VAL A 226 11.82 6.69 -1.66
C VAL A 226 11.61 5.21 -1.43
N THR A 227 12.13 4.39 -2.33
CA THR A 227 12.18 2.93 -2.20
C THR A 227 13.61 2.46 -2.28
N VAL A 228 13.90 1.28 -1.73
CA VAL A 228 15.22 0.67 -1.78
C VAL A 228 15.08 -0.75 -2.35
N PRO A 229 14.89 -0.89 -3.67
CA PRO A 229 14.90 -2.18 -4.34
C PRO A 229 16.24 -2.89 -4.14
N PHE A 230 16.15 -4.18 -3.94
CA PHE A 230 17.30 -5.07 -3.96
C PHE A 230 16.98 -6.33 -4.76
N GLY A 231 18.01 -6.99 -5.27
CA GLY A 231 17.76 -8.17 -6.08
C GLY A 231 18.98 -8.74 -6.76
N ILE A 232 18.70 -9.62 -7.71
CA ILE A 232 19.70 -10.30 -8.55
C ILE A 232 19.59 -9.74 -9.95
N ARG A 233 20.73 -9.51 -10.58
CA ARG A 233 20.84 -9.01 -11.96
C ARG A 233 21.71 -9.90 -12.80
N PHE A 234 21.20 -10.27 -13.96
CA PHE A 234 21.96 -10.90 -15.04
C PHE A 234 22.32 -9.85 -16.08
N THR A 235 23.59 -9.75 -16.46
CA THR A 235 24.09 -8.76 -17.43
C THR A 235 24.82 -9.45 -18.55
N TRP A 236 24.51 -9.10 -19.83
CA TRP A 236 25.19 -9.62 -21.02
C TRP A 236 25.58 -8.53 -22.01
#